data_12c50440b2eba162e64103d3969e69c3
#
_entry.id   12c50440b2eba162e64103d3969e69c3
#
_cell.length_a   1.000
_cell.length_b   1.000
_cell.length_c   1.000
_cell.angle_alpha   90.00
_cell.angle_beta   90.00
_cell.angle_gamma   90.00
#
_symmetry.space_group_name_H-M   'P 1'
#
loop_
_entity.id
_entity.type
_entity.pdbx_description
1 polymer ?
#
loop_
_entity_poly.entity_id
_entity_poly.type
_entity_poly.pdbx_seq_one_letter_code
_entity_poly.pdbx_strand_id
1 'polypeptide(L)'
;MTKGFRTFQAAQNVWDTTLYFSTPVSFLKDWESTISADQAFYRATSVLQRAQLLERICALIHSDKALIQALYIKESGLSKTRFEAEFSRLTHTLSLFAAHIQKFAWEKESCLTQEAKTLLKKRVAIGPVLVLGSSNFPLAYSTMGGDSVAALAAGCCVVLKAHPMHVGTSLAVASCVERALQDLNFPAGIFSHIIDNTYHWASTFAQHPRIQAIGFTGSIKGGRALMDLAAQRPAPIPVFAEMGSLNPVLILADYPADLLAVAAEKLANSICTDAGQFCTKPGLLLVHESHFEHFKKALLTALEQQAAVPMLHPDIYQKFEARKRQVFQVKGMTPYQSQQSQSGIIGRWGLAQCQISQL
;
A
#
# COMPACT_ATOMS: atom_id res chain seq x y z
N MET A 1 -26.32 15.26 2.48
CA MET A 1 -26.28 14.60 1.17
C MET A 1 -24.91 13.97 1.01
N THR A 2 -24.86 12.68 0.69
CA THR A 2 -23.61 11.98 0.40
C THR A 2 -23.04 12.49 -0.93
N LYS A 3 -21.83 13.04 -0.90
CA LYS A 3 -21.19 13.59 -2.11
C LYS A 3 -20.69 12.45 -2.98
N GLY A 4 -21.16 12.41 -4.23
CA GLY A 4 -20.69 11.42 -5.22
C GLY A 4 -19.33 11.82 -5.80
N PHE A 5 -18.52 10.83 -6.16
CA PHE A 5 -17.23 11.00 -6.85
C PHE A 5 -16.97 9.86 -7.84
N ARG A 6 -15.96 10.00 -8.68
CA ARG A 6 -15.60 9.02 -9.72
C ARG A 6 -14.14 8.66 -9.62
N THR A 7 -13.80 7.45 -10.06
CA THR A 7 -12.41 7.03 -10.28
C THR A 7 -11.91 7.54 -11.62
N PHE A 8 -10.60 7.53 -11.81
CA PHE A 8 -9.96 7.93 -13.07
C PHE A 8 -9.41 6.67 -13.76
N GLN A 9 -9.69 6.52 -15.06
CA GLN A 9 -9.18 5.40 -15.88
C GLN A 9 -7.86 5.82 -16.52
N ALA A 10 -6.76 5.47 -15.87
CA ALA A 10 -5.42 5.95 -16.24
C ALA A 10 -5.01 5.57 -17.68
N ALA A 11 -5.31 4.34 -18.11
CA ALA A 11 -4.96 3.86 -19.46
C ALA A 11 -5.70 4.63 -20.58
N GLN A 12 -6.91 5.10 -20.31
CA GLN A 12 -7.75 5.81 -21.27
C GLN A 12 -7.69 7.34 -21.11
N ASN A 13 -7.05 7.81 -20.04
CA ASN A 13 -6.96 9.22 -19.67
C ASN A 13 -8.34 9.92 -19.55
N VAL A 14 -9.32 9.25 -18.94
CA VAL A 14 -10.69 9.76 -18.76
C VAL A 14 -11.23 9.45 -17.35
N TRP A 15 -12.19 10.27 -16.89
CA TRP A 15 -12.95 9.95 -15.68
C TRP A 15 -13.95 8.83 -15.95
N ASP A 16 -14.06 7.87 -15.01
CA ASP A 16 -15.05 6.79 -15.09
C ASP A 16 -16.48 7.37 -15.11
N THR A 17 -17.36 6.67 -15.78
CA THR A 17 -18.81 6.96 -15.75
C THR A 17 -19.46 6.51 -14.45
N THR A 18 -18.89 5.52 -13.76
CA THR A 18 -19.40 5.00 -12.48
C THR A 18 -19.29 6.06 -11.39
N LEU A 19 -20.40 6.31 -10.71
CA LEU A 19 -20.48 7.24 -9.59
C LEU A 19 -20.47 6.46 -8.27
N TYR A 20 -19.49 6.72 -7.43
CA TYR A 20 -19.41 6.19 -6.08
C TYR A 20 -19.88 7.24 -5.07
N PHE A 21 -20.48 6.81 -3.99
CA PHE A 21 -20.95 7.70 -2.92
C PHE A 21 -20.15 7.45 -1.66
N SER A 22 -19.70 8.53 -1.04
CA SER A 22 -19.00 8.45 0.25
C SER A 22 -19.87 7.79 1.31
N THR A 23 -19.26 7.00 2.16
CA THR A 23 -19.93 6.39 3.32
C THR A 23 -20.65 7.48 4.12
N PRO A 24 -21.95 7.30 4.45
CA PRO A 24 -22.73 8.32 5.14
C PRO A 24 -22.24 8.52 6.59
N VAL A 25 -22.41 9.72 7.13
CA VAL A 25 -21.97 10.06 8.49
C VAL A 25 -22.67 9.20 9.57
N SER A 26 -23.89 8.72 9.31
CA SER A 26 -24.60 7.80 10.21
C SER A 26 -23.84 6.49 10.46
N PHE A 27 -23.00 6.07 9.51
CA PHE A 27 -22.16 4.87 9.64
C PHE A 27 -21.36 4.85 10.94
N LEU A 28 -20.84 6.01 11.40
CA LEU A 28 -20.06 6.07 12.64
C LEU A 28 -20.88 5.60 13.85
N LYS A 29 -22.12 6.07 13.97
CA LYS A 29 -23.02 5.69 15.07
C LYS A 29 -23.35 4.21 15.03
N ASP A 30 -23.61 3.66 13.85
CA ASP A 30 -23.91 2.25 13.68
C ASP A 30 -22.69 1.40 14.04
N TRP A 31 -21.50 1.76 13.57
CA TRP A 31 -20.23 1.11 13.92
C TRP A 31 -19.93 1.19 15.41
N GLU A 32 -20.10 2.35 16.04
CA GLU A 32 -19.91 2.52 17.48
C GLU A 32 -20.81 1.63 18.33
N SER A 33 -22.00 1.33 17.85
CA SER A 33 -22.99 0.52 18.57
C SER A 33 -22.59 -0.95 18.64
N THR A 34 -21.85 -1.48 17.64
CA THR A 34 -21.53 -2.91 17.53
C THR A 34 -20.07 -3.24 17.78
N ILE A 35 -19.14 -2.35 17.47
CA ILE A 35 -17.70 -2.70 17.41
C ILE A 35 -17.13 -3.30 18.68
N SER A 36 -17.63 -2.94 19.85
CA SER A 36 -17.13 -3.51 21.10
C SER A 36 -17.53 -4.98 21.27
N ALA A 37 -18.76 -5.33 20.89
CA ALA A 37 -19.25 -6.70 20.90
C ALA A 37 -18.58 -7.54 19.82
N ASP A 38 -18.44 -6.99 18.61
CA ASP A 38 -17.80 -7.64 17.48
C ASP A 38 -16.32 -7.94 17.75
N GLN A 39 -15.60 -6.97 18.34
CA GLN A 39 -14.22 -7.17 18.76
C GLN A 39 -14.08 -8.20 19.89
N ALA A 40 -14.98 -8.19 20.87
CA ALA A 40 -14.98 -9.18 21.94
C ALA A 40 -15.23 -10.59 21.38
N PHE A 41 -16.22 -10.73 20.49
CA PHE A 41 -16.48 -11.98 19.78
C PHE A 41 -15.26 -12.46 19.01
N TYR A 42 -14.67 -11.59 18.16
CA TYR A 42 -13.56 -11.97 17.28
C TYR A 42 -12.28 -12.30 18.07
N ARG A 43 -12.03 -11.59 19.15
CA ARG A 43 -10.93 -11.88 20.09
C ARG A 43 -11.06 -13.25 20.76
N ALA A 44 -12.28 -13.72 20.99
CA ALA A 44 -12.57 -15.02 21.59
C ALA A 44 -12.51 -16.18 20.59
N THR A 45 -12.42 -15.92 19.28
CA THR A 45 -12.32 -16.98 18.26
C THR A 45 -11.00 -17.74 18.39
N SER A 46 -11.05 -19.02 18.10
CA SER A 46 -9.83 -19.85 18.02
C SER A 46 -8.97 -19.48 16.82
N VAL A 47 -7.68 -19.81 16.89
CA VAL A 47 -6.76 -19.69 15.73
C VAL A 47 -7.27 -20.41 14.49
N LEU A 48 -7.93 -21.59 14.69
CA LEU A 48 -8.50 -22.35 13.57
C LEU A 48 -9.64 -21.59 12.89
N GLN A 49 -10.55 -20.99 13.65
CA GLN A 49 -11.65 -20.19 13.08
C GLN A 49 -11.13 -18.98 12.31
N ARG A 50 -10.10 -18.28 12.82
CA ARG A 50 -9.46 -17.17 12.10
C ARG A 50 -8.74 -17.63 10.83
N ALA A 51 -8.07 -18.78 10.87
CA ALA A 51 -7.44 -19.36 9.69
C ALA A 51 -8.49 -19.72 8.62
N GLN A 52 -9.59 -20.36 9.02
CA GLN A 52 -10.71 -20.69 8.14
C GLN A 52 -11.31 -19.43 7.48
N LEU A 53 -11.40 -18.31 8.21
CA LEU A 53 -11.85 -17.04 7.63
C LEU A 53 -10.88 -16.56 6.53
N LEU A 54 -9.58 -16.55 6.78
CA LEU A 54 -8.58 -16.15 5.78
C LEU A 54 -8.58 -17.07 4.55
N GLU A 55 -8.69 -18.38 4.75
CA GLU A 55 -8.80 -19.37 3.69
C GLU A 55 -10.10 -19.17 2.86
N ARG A 56 -11.22 -18.90 3.53
CA ARG A 56 -12.49 -18.64 2.84
C ARG A 56 -12.45 -17.36 2.02
N ILE A 57 -11.89 -16.29 2.56
CA ILE A 57 -11.65 -15.03 1.82
C ILE A 57 -10.78 -15.31 0.58
N CYS A 58 -9.68 -16.06 0.74
CA CYS A 58 -8.79 -16.42 -0.36
C CYS A 58 -9.55 -17.19 -1.48
N ALA A 59 -10.37 -18.16 -1.11
CA ALA A 59 -11.16 -18.94 -2.07
C ALA A 59 -12.17 -18.06 -2.84
N LEU A 60 -12.85 -17.12 -2.16
CA LEU A 60 -13.78 -16.20 -2.80
C LEU A 60 -13.08 -15.19 -3.72
N ILE A 61 -11.91 -14.69 -3.34
CA ILE A 61 -11.06 -13.82 -4.18
C ILE A 61 -10.62 -14.59 -5.44
N HIS A 62 -10.29 -15.87 -5.34
CA HIS A 62 -10.00 -16.71 -6.51
C HIS A 62 -11.21 -16.89 -7.41
N SER A 63 -12.38 -17.12 -6.83
CA SER A 63 -13.64 -17.25 -7.59
C SER A 63 -13.98 -15.98 -8.38
N ASP A 64 -13.74 -14.81 -7.79
CA ASP A 64 -14.07 -13.51 -8.40
C ASP A 64 -12.90 -12.89 -9.17
N LYS A 65 -11.82 -13.66 -9.44
CA LYS A 65 -10.59 -13.18 -10.07
C LYS A 65 -10.84 -12.36 -11.35
N ALA A 66 -11.74 -12.84 -12.22
CA ALA A 66 -12.01 -12.17 -13.49
C ALA A 66 -12.64 -10.78 -13.31
N LEU A 67 -13.58 -10.63 -12.37
CA LEU A 67 -14.18 -9.35 -12.03
C LEU A 67 -13.14 -8.40 -11.42
N ILE A 68 -12.38 -8.88 -10.45
CA ILE A 68 -11.33 -8.10 -9.78
C ILE A 68 -10.29 -7.62 -10.80
N GLN A 69 -9.86 -8.48 -11.74
CA GLN A 69 -8.93 -8.14 -12.79
C GLN A 69 -9.46 -7.03 -13.71
N ALA A 70 -10.71 -7.14 -14.13
CA ALA A 70 -11.33 -6.14 -15.00
C ALA A 70 -11.38 -4.76 -14.34
N LEU A 71 -11.78 -4.70 -13.06
CA LEU A 71 -11.82 -3.46 -12.29
C LEU A 71 -10.42 -2.91 -12.01
N TYR A 72 -9.49 -3.76 -11.61
CA TYR A 72 -8.09 -3.38 -11.37
C TYR A 72 -7.46 -2.71 -12.57
N ILE A 73 -7.55 -3.33 -13.76
CA ILE A 73 -6.96 -2.80 -14.99
C ILE A 73 -7.66 -1.49 -15.38
N LYS A 74 -8.98 -1.46 -15.29
CA LYS A 74 -9.80 -0.28 -15.62
C LYS A 74 -9.41 0.93 -14.77
N GLU A 75 -9.32 0.77 -13.46
CA GLU A 75 -9.10 1.88 -12.51
C GLU A 75 -7.63 2.29 -12.42
N SER A 76 -6.70 1.35 -12.45
CA SER A 76 -5.28 1.65 -12.27
C SER A 76 -4.51 1.90 -13.57
N GLY A 77 -4.98 1.36 -14.70
CA GLY A 77 -4.22 1.34 -15.95
C GLY A 77 -3.01 0.41 -15.92
N LEU A 78 -2.81 -0.35 -14.84
CA LEU A 78 -1.71 -1.29 -14.69
C LEU A 78 -1.92 -2.52 -15.58
N SER A 79 -0.84 -3.16 -15.99
CA SER A 79 -0.87 -4.29 -16.93
C SER A 79 -1.49 -5.55 -16.31
N LYS A 80 -1.93 -6.48 -17.18
CA LYS A 80 -2.37 -7.81 -16.75
C LYS A 80 -1.26 -8.57 -16.00
N THR A 81 -0.02 -8.47 -16.46
CA THR A 81 1.15 -9.09 -15.79
C THR A 81 1.31 -8.53 -14.36
N ARG A 82 1.12 -7.23 -14.20
CA ARG A 82 1.16 -6.57 -12.90
C ARG A 82 0.03 -7.03 -11.98
N PHE A 83 -1.18 -7.18 -12.52
CA PHE A 83 -2.31 -7.76 -11.80
C PHE A 83 -1.99 -9.18 -11.31
N GLU A 84 -1.49 -10.06 -12.18
CA GLU A 84 -1.17 -11.45 -11.81
C GLU A 84 -0.13 -11.51 -10.67
N ALA A 85 0.88 -10.66 -10.70
CA ALA A 85 1.88 -10.58 -9.65
C ALA A 85 1.29 -10.13 -8.31
N GLU A 86 0.44 -9.10 -8.31
CA GLU A 86 -0.25 -8.65 -7.10
C GLU A 86 -1.29 -9.64 -6.59
N PHE A 87 -2.05 -10.27 -7.49
CA PHE A 87 -3.03 -11.28 -7.16
C PHE A 87 -2.38 -12.48 -6.48
N SER A 88 -1.28 -12.97 -7.06
CA SER A 88 -0.48 -14.04 -6.45
C SER A 88 0.05 -13.65 -5.07
N ARG A 89 0.54 -12.42 -4.92
CA ARG A 89 1.03 -11.92 -3.63
C ARG A 89 -0.09 -11.82 -2.59
N LEU A 90 -1.26 -11.30 -2.95
CA LEU A 90 -2.42 -11.20 -2.08
C LEU A 90 -2.85 -12.58 -1.57
N THR A 91 -3.09 -13.52 -2.48
CA THR A 91 -3.57 -14.87 -2.14
C THR A 91 -2.53 -15.68 -1.38
N HIS A 92 -1.24 -15.51 -1.72
CA HIS A 92 -0.14 -16.09 -0.94
C HIS A 92 -0.10 -15.53 0.48
N THR A 93 -0.26 -14.21 0.66
CA THR A 93 -0.29 -13.58 2.00
C THR A 93 -1.42 -14.14 2.85
N LEU A 94 -2.63 -14.25 2.32
CA LEU A 94 -3.77 -14.87 3.01
C LEU A 94 -3.46 -16.30 3.47
N SER A 95 -2.97 -17.14 2.54
CA SER A 95 -2.62 -18.53 2.82
C SER A 95 -1.46 -18.65 3.82
N LEU A 96 -0.45 -17.78 3.70
CA LEU A 96 0.71 -17.75 4.60
C LEU A 96 0.29 -17.41 6.03
N PHE A 97 -0.55 -16.40 6.23
CA PHE A 97 -1.03 -16.04 7.57
C PHE A 97 -1.95 -17.11 8.15
N ALA A 98 -2.85 -17.69 7.35
CA ALA A 98 -3.69 -18.80 7.79
C ALA A 98 -2.85 -19.99 8.28
N ALA A 99 -1.84 -20.41 7.52
CA ALA A 99 -0.91 -21.47 7.91
C ALA A 99 -0.05 -21.09 9.12
N HIS A 100 0.43 -19.85 9.17
CA HIS A 100 1.29 -19.37 10.25
C HIS A 100 0.59 -19.39 11.61
N ILE A 101 -0.64 -18.86 11.70
CA ILE A 101 -1.37 -18.84 12.97
C ILE A 101 -1.75 -20.25 13.45
N GLN A 102 -1.96 -21.21 12.54
CA GLN A 102 -2.21 -22.60 12.88
C GLN A 102 -0.94 -23.32 13.37
N LYS A 103 0.19 -23.10 12.68
CA LYS A 103 1.42 -23.85 12.93
C LYS A 103 2.21 -23.35 14.13
N PHE A 104 2.31 -22.05 14.32
CA PHE A 104 3.29 -21.47 15.23
C PHE A 104 2.69 -21.03 16.57
N ALA A 105 1.41 -21.31 16.86
CA ALA A 105 0.79 -20.98 18.14
C ALA A 105 1.34 -19.64 18.71
N TRP A 106 1.30 -18.57 17.87
CA TRP A 106 1.84 -17.26 18.21
C TRP A 106 1.25 -16.67 19.51
N GLU A 107 0.09 -17.19 19.93
CA GLU A 107 -0.52 -16.94 21.23
C GLU A 107 0.13 -17.75 22.35
N LYS A 108 1.08 -18.66 22.02
CA LYS A 108 1.69 -19.54 23.02
C LYS A 108 2.33 -18.71 24.11
N GLU A 109 1.89 -18.98 25.33
CA GLU A 109 2.42 -18.37 26.52
C GLU A 109 3.89 -18.75 26.70
N SER A 110 4.75 -17.77 26.93
CA SER A 110 6.11 -18.02 27.36
C SER A 110 6.21 -17.81 28.85
N CYS A 111 6.69 -18.82 29.54
CA CYS A 111 6.84 -18.81 31.00
C CYS A 111 8.33 -18.64 31.33
N LEU A 112 8.65 -17.64 32.14
CA LEU A 112 9.97 -17.43 32.73
C LEU A 112 9.83 -17.64 34.23
N THR A 113 10.47 -18.68 34.76
CA THR A 113 10.53 -18.91 36.22
C THR A 113 11.88 -18.46 36.73
N GLN A 114 11.88 -17.47 37.61
CA GLN A 114 13.06 -16.97 38.27
C GLN A 114 12.78 -16.97 39.80
N GLU A 115 13.57 -17.72 40.55
CA GLU A 115 13.37 -17.97 41.98
C GLU A 115 11.95 -18.53 42.27
N ALA A 116 11.18 -17.91 43.12
CA ALA A 116 9.81 -18.32 43.50
C ALA A 116 8.71 -17.63 42.64
N LYS A 117 9.11 -16.87 41.59
CA LYS A 117 8.16 -16.11 40.76
C LYS A 117 8.12 -16.66 39.32
N THR A 118 6.89 -16.88 38.84
CA THR A 118 6.64 -17.26 37.45
C THR A 118 6.06 -16.07 36.71
N LEU A 119 6.75 -15.62 35.63
CA LEU A 119 6.29 -14.58 34.73
C LEU A 119 5.68 -15.23 33.49
N LEU A 120 4.41 -14.91 33.24
CA LEU A 120 3.67 -15.39 32.08
C LEU A 120 3.56 -14.25 31.05
N LYS A 121 4.08 -14.48 29.84
CA LYS A 121 3.94 -13.56 28.70
C LYS A 121 2.91 -14.13 27.73
N LYS A 122 1.83 -13.40 27.51
CA LYS A 122 0.78 -13.75 26.54
C LYS A 122 0.62 -12.64 25.49
N ARG A 123 0.43 -13.03 24.24
CA ARG A 123 0.04 -12.11 23.16
C ARG A 123 -1.48 -12.07 23.09
N VAL A 124 -2.03 -10.88 22.89
CA VAL A 124 -3.48 -10.66 22.78
C VAL A 124 -3.76 -9.73 21.61
N ALA A 125 -4.96 -9.85 21.02
CA ALA A 125 -5.42 -8.91 20.02
C ALA A 125 -5.46 -7.48 20.61
N ILE A 126 -4.86 -6.52 19.90
CA ILE A 126 -4.75 -5.14 20.38
C ILE A 126 -6.10 -4.43 20.39
N GLY A 127 -7.02 -4.80 19.51
CA GLY A 127 -8.33 -4.18 19.31
C GLY A 127 -8.56 -3.76 17.85
N PRO A 128 -9.61 -2.98 17.55
CA PRO A 128 -9.91 -2.56 16.19
C PRO A 128 -8.77 -1.77 15.55
N VAL A 129 -8.43 -2.08 14.29
CA VAL A 129 -7.33 -1.48 13.53
C VAL A 129 -7.91 -0.69 12.36
N LEU A 130 -7.51 0.57 12.22
CA LEU A 130 -7.75 1.37 11.02
C LEU A 130 -6.71 1.02 9.97
N VAL A 131 -7.14 0.64 8.77
CA VAL A 131 -6.25 0.36 7.63
C VAL A 131 -6.53 1.33 6.49
N LEU A 132 -5.46 1.94 5.96
CA LEU A 132 -5.52 2.83 4.80
C LEU A 132 -4.57 2.30 3.72
N GLY A 133 -5.16 1.80 2.63
CA GLY A 133 -4.42 1.21 1.53
C GLY A 133 -3.76 2.23 0.61
N SER A 134 -2.75 1.77 -0.15
CA SER A 134 -2.02 2.58 -1.12
C SER A 134 -2.74 2.69 -2.46
N SER A 135 -2.40 3.73 -3.25
CA SER A 135 -2.92 3.90 -4.61
C SER A 135 -2.27 2.97 -5.63
N ASN A 136 -0.99 2.68 -5.47
CA ASN A 136 -0.15 2.00 -6.45
C ASN A 136 -0.09 0.48 -6.33
N PHE A 137 -0.75 -0.08 -5.31
CA PHE A 137 -0.92 -1.52 -5.09
C PHE A 137 -2.37 -1.84 -4.71
N PRO A 138 -3.30 -1.81 -5.69
CA PRO A 138 -4.73 -1.95 -5.42
C PRO A 138 -5.15 -3.25 -4.74
N LEU A 139 -4.29 -4.29 -4.77
CA LEU A 139 -4.53 -5.57 -4.10
C LEU A 139 -3.58 -5.80 -2.92
N ALA A 140 -2.26 -5.80 -3.18
CA ALA A 140 -1.27 -6.28 -2.21
C ALA A 140 -1.14 -5.38 -0.96
N TYR A 141 -1.44 -4.08 -1.09
CA TYR A 141 -1.39 -3.09 0.00
C TYR A 141 -2.67 -2.27 0.09
N SER A 142 -3.81 -2.89 -0.15
CA SER A 142 -5.13 -2.27 -0.06
C SER A 142 -6.09 -3.13 0.77
N THR A 143 -7.30 -3.39 0.32
CA THR A 143 -8.45 -3.94 1.05
C THR A 143 -8.12 -5.19 1.88
N MET A 144 -7.53 -6.20 1.25
CA MET A 144 -7.01 -7.41 1.93
C MET A 144 -5.50 -7.54 1.75
N GLY A 145 -4.80 -6.40 1.77
CA GLY A 145 -3.34 -6.37 1.82
C GLY A 145 -2.78 -6.81 3.17
N GLY A 146 -1.45 -6.75 3.30
CA GLY A 146 -0.73 -7.25 4.47
C GLY A 146 -1.27 -6.75 5.80
N ASP A 147 -1.63 -5.47 5.92
CA ASP A 147 -2.13 -4.87 7.17
C ASP A 147 -3.47 -5.46 7.60
N SER A 148 -4.44 -5.55 6.67
CA SER A 148 -5.76 -6.14 6.96
C SER A 148 -5.65 -7.62 7.29
N VAL A 149 -4.86 -8.37 6.54
CA VAL A 149 -4.66 -9.81 6.78
C VAL A 149 -3.98 -10.05 8.12
N ALA A 150 -2.95 -9.28 8.47
CA ALA A 150 -2.25 -9.39 9.74
C ALA A 150 -3.17 -9.05 10.94
N ALA A 151 -3.97 -7.98 10.81
CA ALA A 151 -4.93 -7.59 11.83
C ALA A 151 -5.99 -8.68 12.07
N LEU A 152 -6.59 -9.20 11.00
CA LEU A 152 -7.57 -10.29 11.09
C LEU A 152 -6.94 -11.57 11.66
N ALA A 153 -5.76 -11.96 11.23
CA ALA A 153 -5.03 -13.10 11.78
C ALA A 153 -4.80 -12.96 13.28
N ALA A 154 -4.51 -11.76 13.74
CA ALA A 154 -4.28 -11.43 15.15
C ALA A 154 -5.57 -11.36 16.01
N GLY A 155 -6.76 -11.49 15.42
CA GLY A 155 -8.05 -11.39 16.13
C GLY A 155 -8.50 -9.94 16.35
N CYS A 156 -8.04 -9.02 15.51
CA CYS A 156 -8.45 -7.61 15.51
C CYS A 156 -9.49 -7.35 14.43
N CYS A 157 -10.57 -6.64 14.79
CA CYS A 157 -11.49 -6.10 13.79
C CYS A 157 -10.78 -5.05 12.92
N VAL A 158 -11.19 -4.92 11.67
CA VAL A 158 -10.60 -4.00 10.71
C VAL A 158 -11.61 -2.97 10.26
N VAL A 159 -11.22 -1.70 10.30
CA VAL A 159 -11.89 -0.60 9.59
C VAL A 159 -11.00 -0.22 8.42
N LEU A 160 -11.39 -0.62 7.22
CA LEU A 160 -10.66 -0.29 6.02
C LEU A 160 -11.24 0.97 5.36
N LYS A 161 -10.43 1.97 5.14
CA LYS A 161 -10.77 3.11 4.28
C LYS A 161 -10.17 2.87 2.89
N ALA A 162 -11.05 2.65 1.91
CA ALA A 162 -10.65 2.43 0.52
C ALA A 162 -9.89 3.62 -0.05
N HIS A 163 -8.90 3.34 -0.91
CA HIS A 163 -8.24 4.40 -1.66
C HIS A 163 -9.16 4.90 -2.80
N PRO A 164 -9.35 6.23 -2.96
CA PRO A 164 -10.32 6.77 -3.93
C PRO A 164 -9.95 6.51 -5.40
N MET A 165 -8.74 6.08 -5.70
CA MET A 165 -8.30 5.80 -7.08
C MET A 165 -8.69 4.42 -7.61
N HIS A 166 -9.11 3.48 -6.74
CA HIS A 166 -9.48 2.11 -7.14
C HIS A 166 -10.63 1.57 -6.28
N VAL A 167 -11.71 2.33 -6.19
CA VAL A 167 -12.88 2.02 -5.35
C VAL A 167 -13.59 0.75 -5.80
N GLY A 168 -13.77 0.54 -7.09
CA GLY A 168 -14.43 -0.65 -7.64
C GLY A 168 -13.66 -1.92 -7.32
N THR A 169 -12.33 -1.90 -7.49
CA THR A 169 -11.44 -2.99 -7.10
C THR A 169 -11.55 -3.28 -5.60
N SER A 170 -11.54 -2.24 -4.77
CA SER A 170 -11.66 -2.34 -3.32
C SER A 170 -13.01 -2.95 -2.90
N LEU A 171 -14.12 -2.53 -3.52
CA LEU A 171 -15.46 -3.07 -3.27
C LEU A 171 -15.57 -4.54 -3.66
N ALA A 172 -15.02 -4.95 -4.80
CA ALA A 172 -15.03 -6.34 -5.23
C ALA A 172 -14.31 -7.25 -4.21
N VAL A 173 -13.15 -6.80 -3.70
CA VAL A 173 -12.44 -7.56 -2.66
C VAL A 173 -13.18 -7.52 -1.33
N ALA A 174 -13.75 -6.38 -0.93
CA ALA A 174 -14.55 -6.26 0.30
C ALA A 174 -15.76 -7.19 0.30
N SER A 175 -16.47 -7.32 -0.85
CA SER A 175 -17.57 -8.26 -1.00
C SER A 175 -17.15 -9.72 -0.77
N CYS A 176 -15.92 -10.10 -1.13
CA CYS A 176 -15.40 -11.43 -0.79
C CYS A 176 -15.26 -11.61 0.73
N VAL A 177 -14.81 -10.56 1.45
CA VAL A 177 -14.69 -10.60 2.92
C VAL A 177 -16.08 -10.71 3.57
N GLU A 178 -17.04 -9.89 3.13
CA GLU A 178 -18.40 -9.89 3.65
C GLU A 178 -19.07 -11.26 3.47
N ARG A 179 -18.94 -11.86 2.29
CA ARG A 179 -19.46 -13.22 2.04
C ARG A 179 -18.76 -14.26 2.91
N ALA A 180 -17.47 -14.18 3.10
CA ALA A 180 -16.74 -15.10 3.97
C ALA A 180 -17.20 -15.02 5.42
N LEU A 181 -17.46 -13.81 5.94
CA LEU A 181 -18.02 -13.62 7.28
C LEU A 181 -19.43 -14.24 7.39
N GLN A 182 -20.28 -14.04 6.38
CA GLN A 182 -21.62 -14.63 6.32
C GLN A 182 -21.56 -16.16 6.27
N ASP A 183 -20.74 -16.75 5.41
CA ASP A 183 -20.59 -18.20 5.25
C ASP A 183 -20.13 -18.89 6.56
N LEU A 184 -19.39 -18.18 7.39
CA LEU A 184 -18.88 -18.68 8.67
C LEU A 184 -19.70 -18.23 9.88
N ASN A 185 -20.82 -17.53 9.65
CA ASN A 185 -21.68 -16.95 10.69
C ASN A 185 -20.91 -16.03 11.66
N PHE A 186 -19.99 -15.23 11.13
CA PHE A 186 -19.26 -14.21 11.89
C PHE A 186 -19.98 -12.87 11.85
N PRO A 187 -19.87 -12.04 12.90
CA PRO A 187 -20.40 -10.68 12.89
C PRO A 187 -19.83 -9.84 11.75
N ALA A 188 -20.70 -9.09 11.08
CA ALA A 188 -20.28 -8.23 9.95
C ALA A 188 -19.29 -7.13 10.37
N GLY A 189 -19.37 -6.64 11.59
CA GLY A 189 -18.49 -5.57 12.09
C GLY A 189 -17.04 -5.99 12.33
N ILE A 190 -16.68 -7.28 12.13
CA ILE A 190 -15.28 -7.73 12.10
C ILE A 190 -14.51 -7.03 10.97
N PHE A 191 -15.17 -6.74 9.84
CA PHE A 191 -14.58 -6.00 8.73
C PHE A 191 -15.54 -4.89 8.27
N SER A 192 -15.14 -3.65 8.43
CA SER A 192 -15.89 -2.48 8.00
C SER A 192 -15.18 -1.81 6.83
N HIS A 193 -15.90 -1.59 5.72
CA HIS A 193 -15.37 -0.98 4.50
C HIS A 193 -15.91 0.44 4.31
N ILE A 194 -15.02 1.41 4.20
CA ILE A 194 -15.35 2.82 4.07
C ILE A 194 -14.89 3.35 2.72
N ILE A 195 -15.79 4.03 2.03
CA ILE A 195 -15.53 4.75 0.78
C ILE A 195 -15.58 6.24 1.06
N ASP A 196 -14.52 6.95 0.69
CA ASP A 196 -14.45 8.41 0.80
C ASP A 196 -13.31 8.94 -0.09
N ASN A 197 -13.56 10.06 -0.77
CA ASN A 197 -12.55 10.77 -1.55
C ASN A 197 -11.93 11.96 -0.80
N THR A 198 -12.25 12.10 0.48
CA THR A 198 -11.69 13.13 1.38
C THR A 198 -10.85 12.50 2.47
N TYR A 199 -10.33 13.34 3.39
CA TYR A 199 -9.63 12.88 4.59
C TYR A 199 -10.55 12.74 5.80
N HIS A 200 -11.86 13.00 5.67
CA HIS A 200 -12.81 13.02 6.78
C HIS A 200 -12.78 11.71 7.57
N TRP A 201 -13.04 10.59 6.93
CA TRP A 201 -13.09 9.29 7.61
C TRP A 201 -11.73 8.84 8.13
N ALA A 202 -10.64 9.12 7.40
CA ALA A 202 -9.29 8.81 7.87
C ALA A 202 -8.97 9.56 9.18
N SER A 203 -9.28 10.85 9.26
CA SER A 203 -9.06 11.68 10.45
C SER A 203 -10.01 11.30 11.60
N THR A 204 -11.28 11.02 11.30
CA THR A 204 -12.28 10.60 12.30
C THR A 204 -11.86 9.32 12.99
N PHE A 205 -11.51 8.28 12.22
CA PHE A 205 -11.11 7.00 12.81
C PHE A 205 -9.71 7.04 13.44
N ALA A 206 -8.75 7.81 12.90
CA ALA A 206 -7.44 7.97 13.52
C ALA A 206 -7.51 8.55 14.94
N GLN A 207 -8.50 9.39 15.20
CA GLN A 207 -8.75 10.00 16.52
C GLN A 207 -9.74 9.24 17.38
N HIS A 208 -10.44 8.25 16.82
CA HIS A 208 -11.53 7.55 17.53
C HIS A 208 -11.00 6.67 18.68
N PRO A 209 -11.54 6.78 19.91
CA PRO A 209 -10.98 6.10 21.09
C PRO A 209 -11.01 4.57 21.02
N ARG A 210 -11.91 3.98 20.23
CA ARG A 210 -12.00 2.53 20.06
C ARG A 210 -11.01 1.95 19.07
N ILE A 211 -10.39 2.76 18.19
CA ILE A 211 -9.28 2.33 17.33
C ILE A 211 -8.02 2.18 18.17
N GLN A 212 -7.32 1.05 18.02
CA GLN A 212 -6.16 0.70 18.83
C GLN A 212 -4.84 0.63 18.06
N ALA A 213 -4.89 0.67 16.74
CA ALA A 213 -3.71 0.81 15.88
C ALA A 213 -4.11 1.35 14.50
N ILE A 214 -3.14 1.87 13.76
CA ILE A 214 -3.29 2.30 12.38
C ILE A 214 -2.25 1.59 11.52
N GLY A 215 -2.70 0.93 10.42
CA GLY A 215 -1.87 0.47 9.30
C GLY A 215 -2.03 1.43 8.13
N PHE A 216 -0.93 1.90 7.58
CA PHE A 216 -0.92 2.87 6.49
C PHE A 216 0.17 2.56 5.48
N THR A 217 -0.17 2.54 4.20
CA THR A 217 0.79 2.54 3.11
C THR A 217 0.51 3.73 2.18
N GLY A 218 1.49 4.63 2.01
CA GLY A 218 1.27 5.81 1.17
C GLY A 218 2.37 6.86 1.24
N SER A 219 1.99 8.13 1.10
CA SER A 219 2.94 9.24 1.08
C SER A 219 3.46 9.60 2.47
N ILE A 220 4.69 10.14 2.54
CA ILE A 220 5.27 10.70 3.79
C ILE A 220 4.31 11.70 4.44
N LYS A 221 3.71 12.59 3.64
CA LYS A 221 2.76 13.59 4.16
C LYS A 221 1.55 12.93 4.84
N GLY A 222 0.99 11.88 4.23
CA GLY A 222 -0.15 11.15 4.79
C GLY A 222 0.22 10.38 6.05
N GLY A 223 1.33 9.63 6.02
CA GLY A 223 1.80 8.86 7.19
C GLY A 223 2.11 9.77 8.38
N ARG A 224 2.84 10.87 8.17
CA ARG A 224 3.13 11.86 9.23
C ARG A 224 1.85 12.46 9.82
N ALA A 225 0.89 12.84 8.99
CA ALA A 225 -0.38 13.38 9.48
C ALA A 225 -1.14 12.38 10.37
N LEU A 226 -1.16 11.10 10.01
CA LEU A 226 -1.78 10.04 10.82
C LEU A 226 -1.01 9.80 12.13
N MET A 227 0.33 9.81 12.09
CA MET A 227 1.15 9.70 13.30
C MET A 227 0.89 10.86 14.27
N ASP A 228 0.79 12.09 13.76
CA ASP A 228 0.52 13.28 14.56
C ASP A 228 -0.89 13.19 15.20
N LEU A 229 -1.91 12.78 14.43
CA LEU A 229 -3.26 12.56 14.97
C LEU A 229 -3.30 11.47 16.04
N ALA A 230 -2.61 10.36 15.83
CA ALA A 230 -2.54 9.27 16.79
C ALA A 230 -1.81 9.66 18.08
N ALA A 231 -0.73 10.46 17.98
CA ALA A 231 0.05 10.94 19.11
C ALA A 231 -0.70 11.98 19.96
N GLN A 232 -1.58 12.78 19.35
CA GLN A 232 -2.36 13.82 20.03
C GLN A 232 -3.57 13.28 20.81
N ARG A 233 -3.87 11.99 20.70
CA ARG A 233 -4.97 11.35 21.43
C ARG A 233 -4.70 11.33 22.96
N PRO A 234 -5.74 11.38 23.82
CA PRO A 234 -5.56 11.17 25.25
C PRO A 234 -4.87 9.84 25.60
N ALA A 235 -5.12 8.79 24.78
CA ALA A 235 -4.40 7.52 24.80
C ALA A 235 -3.75 7.32 23.41
N PRO A 236 -2.45 7.63 23.22
CA PRO A 236 -1.75 7.43 21.97
C PRO A 236 -1.76 5.97 21.53
N ILE A 237 -1.80 5.74 20.22
CA ILE A 237 -1.80 4.41 19.61
C ILE A 237 -0.66 4.25 18.61
N PRO A 238 -0.19 3.00 18.36
CA PRO A 238 0.82 2.74 17.36
C PRO A 238 0.30 3.01 15.94
N VAL A 239 1.19 3.57 15.11
CA VAL A 239 0.96 3.75 13.67
C VAL A 239 2.06 3.00 12.92
N PHE A 240 1.68 2.00 12.16
CA PHE A 240 2.54 1.24 11.25
C PHE A 240 2.42 1.88 9.87
N ALA A 241 3.35 2.77 9.54
CA ALA A 241 3.28 3.57 8.32
C ALA A 241 4.44 3.23 7.37
N GLU A 242 4.10 2.58 6.26
CA GLU A 242 4.99 2.35 5.13
C GLU A 242 4.91 3.53 4.17
N MET A 243 6.00 4.27 4.06
CA MET A 243 6.07 5.52 3.28
C MET A 243 7.13 5.42 2.19
N GLY A 244 7.16 6.41 1.29
CA GLY A 244 8.16 6.49 0.24
C GLY A 244 9.59 6.65 0.78
N SER A 245 10.57 6.14 0.03
CA SER A 245 11.99 6.18 0.35
C SER A 245 12.83 6.63 -0.85
N LEU A 246 14.07 7.06 -0.61
CA LEU A 246 15.05 7.37 -1.66
C LEU A 246 15.71 6.12 -2.24
N ASN A 247 15.82 5.04 -1.47
CA ASN A 247 16.44 3.77 -1.88
C ASN A 247 17.81 3.99 -2.56
N PRO A 248 18.83 4.45 -1.83
CA PRO A 248 20.11 4.74 -2.41
C PRO A 248 20.79 3.47 -2.94
N VAL A 249 21.41 3.58 -4.10
CA VAL A 249 22.22 2.53 -4.72
C VAL A 249 23.65 3.03 -4.84
N LEU A 250 24.63 2.22 -4.42
CA LEU A 250 26.03 2.52 -4.48
C LEU A 250 26.72 1.66 -5.53
N ILE A 251 27.51 2.28 -6.41
CA ILE A 251 28.44 1.62 -7.32
C ILE A 251 29.85 1.97 -6.86
N LEU A 252 30.53 1.00 -6.26
CA LEU A 252 31.84 1.17 -5.63
C LEU A 252 32.96 1.08 -6.67
N ALA A 253 34.18 1.48 -6.28
CA ALA A 253 35.35 1.51 -7.18
C ALA A 253 35.74 0.13 -7.73
N ASP A 254 35.52 -0.94 -6.95
CA ASP A 254 35.83 -2.32 -7.28
C ASP A 254 34.70 -3.07 -8.04
N TYR A 255 33.60 -2.35 -8.34
CA TYR A 255 32.52 -2.95 -9.14
C TYR A 255 33.07 -3.32 -10.55
N PRO A 256 32.80 -4.56 -11.08
CA PRO A 256 33.33 -4.99 -12.36
C PRO A 256 32.88 -4.06 -13.50
N ALA A 257 33.84 -3.50 -14.24
CA ALA A 257 33.57 -2.51 -15.29
C ALA A 257 32.73 -3.08 -16.45
N ASP A 258 32.90 -4.34 -16.78
CA ASP A 258 32.14 -5.10 -17.80
C ASP A 258 30.67 -5.31 -17.41
N LEU A 259 30.32 -5.22 -16.12
CA LEU A 259 28.93 -5.34 -15.62
C LEU A 259 28.21 -4.02 -15.49
N LEU A 260 28.87 -2.86 -15.68
CA LEU A 260 28.27 -1.53 -15.54
C LEU A 260 27.05 -1.33 -16.46
N ALA A 261 27.14 -1.78 -17.70
CA ALA A 261 26.02 -1.66 -18.64
C ALA A 261 24.81 -2.50 -18.22
N VAL A 262 25.04 -3.71 -17.71
CA VAL A 262 23.98 -4.59 -17.18
C VAL A 262 23.35 -3.99 -15.92
N ALA A 263 24.16 -3.40 -15.04
CA ALA A 263 23.66 -2.71 -13.86
C ALA A 263 22.80 -1.49 -14.23
N ALA A 264 23.25 -0.70 -15.22
CA ALA A 264 22.52 0.46 -15.73
C ALA A 264 21.16 0.07 -16.33
N GLU A 265 21.10 -1.01 -17.12
CA GLU A 265 19.85 -1.53 -17.69
C GLU A 265 18.87 -1.98 -16.60
N LYS A 266 19.33 -2.77 -15.62
CA LYS A 266 18.51 -3.21 -14.49
C LYS A 266 17.98 -2.03 -13.67
N LEU A 267 18.80 -1.03 -13.42
CA LEU A 267 18.41 0.17 -12.70
C LEU A 267 17.42 1.02 -13.50
N ALA A 268 17.64 1.22 -14.82
CA ALA A 268 16.70 1.92 -15.68
C ALA A 268 15.32 1.25 -15.66
N ASN A 269 15.26 -0.08 -15.76
CA ASN A 269 14.03 -0.83 -15.65
C ASN A 269 13.37 -0.62 -14.29
N SER A 270 14.10 -0.76 -13.19
CA SER A 270 13.58 -0.55 -11.82
C SER A 270 13.09 0.88 -11.59
N ILE A 271 13.76 1.89 -12.16
CA ILE A 271 13.38 3.30 -12.06
C ILE A 271 12.08 3.58 -12.82
N CYS A 272 11.88 2.96 -13.99
CA CYS A 272 10.78 3.28 -14.89
C CYS A 272 9.56 2.35 -14.74
N THR A 273 9.68 1.22 -14.06
CA THR A 273 8.56 0.28 -13.84
C THR A 273 7.35 1.01 -13.26
N ASP A 274 6.16 0.80 -13.89
CA ASP A 274 4.88 1.44 -13.55
C ASP A 274 5.01 2.98 -13.40
N ALA A 275 5.68 3.62 -14.34
CA ALA A 275 6.00 5.05 -14.33
C ALA A 275 6.78 5.51 -13.08
N GLY A 276 7.58 4.64 -12.49
CA GLY A 276 8.37 4.93 -11.27
C GLY A 276 7.54 5.07 -10.00
N GLN A 277 6.31 4.59 -9.98
CA GLN A 277 5.38 4.72 -8.85
C GLN A 277 5.54 3.59 -7.83
N PHE A 278 6.77 3.20 -7.53
CA PHE A 278 7.11 2.20 -6.53
C PHE A 278 7.78 2.83 -5.30
N CYS A 279 7.43 2.35 -4.10
CA CYS A 279 8.11 2.73 -2.86
C CYS A 279 9.60 2.28 -2.84
N THR A 280 9.93 1.21 -3.57
CA THR A 280 11.27 0.63 -3.68
C THR A 280 12.08 1.17 -4.87
N LYS A 281 11.54 2.10 -5.66
CA LYS A 281 12.22 2.69 -6.80
C LYS A 281 13.54 3.36 -6.37
N PRO A 282 14.68 3.06 -7.03
CA PRO A 282 15.93 3.80 -6.81
C PRO A 282 15.74 5.30 -7.08
N GLY A 283 16.00 6.13 -6.09
CA GLY A 283 15.85 7.58 -6.17
C GLY A 283 17.17 8.34 -6.01
N LEU A 284 18.24 7.64 -5.63
CA LEU A 284 19.59 8.19 -5.50
C LEU A 284 20.61 7.14 -5.96
N LEU A 285 21.47 7.52 -6.90
CA LEU A 285 22.55 6.68 -7.39
C LEU A 285 23.89 7.36 -7.03
N LEU A 286 24.68 6.71 -6.19
CA LEU A 286 26.02 7.15 -5.78
C LEU A 286 27.03 6.30 -6.54
N VAL A 287 27.75 6.92 -7.46
CA VAL A 287 28.66 6.24 -8.39
C VAL A 287 30.08 6.74 -8.16
N HIS A 288 31.02 5.80 -7.95
CA HIS A 288 32.44 6.15 -7.84
C HIS A 288 32.93 6.84 -9.12
N GLU A 289 33.83 7.82 -8.98
CA GLU A 289 34.29 8.64 -10.10
C GLU A 289 34.90 7.86 -11.26
N SER A 290 35.61 6.74 -10.96
CA SER A 290 36.20 5.86 -11.98
C SER A 290 35.19 5.21 -12.92
N HIS A 291 33.94 5.06 -12.49
CA HIS A 291 32.86 4.43 -13.24
C HIS A 291 31.83 5.42 -13.78
N PHE A 292 31.90 6.68 -13.32
CA PHE A 292 30.81 7.64 -13.46
C PHE A 292 30.40 7.89 -14.92
N GLU A 293 31.35 8.24 -15.80
CA GLU A 293 31.02 8.60 -17.20
C GLU A 293 30.51 7.39 -17.99
N HIS A 294 31.13 6.20 -17.78
CA HIS A 294 30.70 4.98 -18.46
C HIS A 294 29.29 4.58 -17.99
N PHE A 295 29.07 4.52 -16.67
CA PHE A 295 27.77 4.18 -16.10
C PHE A 295 26.68 5.17 -16.49
N LYS A 296 26.95 6.49 -16.43
CA LYS A 296 26.00 7.54 -16.83
C LYS A 296 25.56 7.36 -18.27
N LYS A 297 26.51 7.17 -19.21
CA LYS A 297 26.20 6.94 -20.63
C LYS A 297 25.29 5.72 -20.80
N ALA A 298 25.62 4.60 -20.18
CA ALA A 298 24.84 3.37 -20.23
C ALA A 298 23.42 3.57 -19.64
N LEU A 299 23.33 4.24 -18.48
CA LEU A 299 22.06 4.52 -17.81
C LEU A 299 21.14 5.41 -18.65
N LEU A 300 21.65 6.50 -19.23
CA LEU A 300 20.84 7.39 -20.06
C LEU A 300 20.32 6.67 -21.31
N THR A 301 21.17 5.84 -21.94
CA THR A 301 20.75 5.00 -23.07
C THR A 301 19.65 4.01 -22.66
N ALA A 302 19.82 3.33 -21.55
CA ALA A 302 18.85 2.37 -21.06
C ALA A 302 17.52 3.01 -20.63
N LEU A 303 17.57 4.21 -20.02
CA LEU A 303 16.37 4.97 -19.64
C LEU A 303 15.55 5.40 -20.85
N GLU A 304 16.21 5.81 -21.95
CA GLU A 304 15.50 6.25 -23.17
C GLU A 304 14.79 5.09 -23.90
N GLN A 305 15.24 3.86 -23.67
CA GLN A 305 14.63 2.64 -24.23
C GLN A 305 13.42 2.15 -23.41
N GLN A 306 13.19 2.70 -22.22
CA GLN A 306 12.08 2.25 -21.37
C GLN A 306 10.72 2.66 -21.96
N ALA A 307 9.79 1.70 -21.96
CA ALA A 307 8.42 1.94 -22.38
C ALA A 307 7.74 2.96 -21.45
N ALA A 308 7.06 3.91 -22.02
CA ALA A 308 6.27 4.86 -21.29
C ALA A 308 4.89 4.29 -20.97
N VAL A 309 4.48 4.40 -19.72
CA VAL A 309 3.17 4.00 -19.26
C VAL A 309 2.48 5.17 -18.53
N PRO A 310 1.15 5.23 -18.52
CA PRO A 310 0.44 6.30 -17.83
C PRO A 310 0.66 6.22 -16.30
N MET A 311 0.70 7.37 -15.67
CA MET A 311 0.63 7.45 -14.20
C MET A 311 -0.81 7.18 -13.72
N LEU A 312 -0.96 6.77 -12.48
CA LEU A 312 -2.26 6.32 -11.92
C LEU A 312 -3.34 7.40 -11.90
N HIS A 313 -2.96 8.67 -11.82
CA HIS A 313 -3.93 9.76 -11.65
C HIS A 313 -3.34 11.12 -12.08
N PRO A 314 -4.15 12.04 -12.62
CA PRO A 314 -3.69 13.38 -13.00
C PRO A 314 -3.00 14.15 -11.86
N ASP A 315 -3.50 14.07 -10.64
CA ASP A 315 -2.88 14.73 -9.49
C ASP A 315 -1.49 14.18 -9.16
N ILE A 316 -1.27 12.88 -9.35
CA ILE A 316 0.05 12.28 -9.16
C ILE A 316 0.99 12.78 -10.24
N TYR A 317 0.54 12.79 -11.49
CA TYR A 317 1.30 13.32 -12.62
C TYR A 317 1.69 14.79 -12.43
N GLN A 318 0.75 15.65 -12.03
CA GLN A 318 1.03 17.06 -11.76
C GLN A 318 2.06 17.26 -10.64
N LYS A 319 1.95 16.51 -9.55
CA LYS A 319 2.92 16.53 -8.44
C LYS A 319 4.28 16.03 -8.87
N PHE A 320 4.34 14.98 -9.69
CA PHE A 320 5.59 14.46 -10.26
C PHE A 320 6.28 15.53 -11.12
N GLU A 321 5.58 16.14 -12.07
CA GLU A 321 6.13 17.18 -12.94
C GLU A 321 6.56 18.43 -12.15
N ALA A 322 5.80 18.83 -11.15
CA ALA A 322 6.18 19.93 -10.27
C ALA A 322 7.47 19.60 -9.49
N ARG A 323 7.59 18.40 -8.94
CA ARG A 323 8.79 17.98 -8.20
C ARG A 323 10.00 17.83 -9.10
N LYS A 324 9.84 17.28 -10.29
CA LYS A 324 10.91 17.18 -11.29
C LYS A 324 11.48 18.56 -11.61
N ARG A 325 10.61 19.55 -11.89
CA ARG A 325 11.03 20.94 -12.13
C ARG A 325 11.76 21.55 -10.93
N GLN A 326 11.28 21.33 -9.70
CA GLN A 326 11.96 21.80 -8.49
C GLN A 326 13.38 21.25 -8.38
N VAL A 327 13.58 19.95 -8.60
CA VAL A 327 14.89 19.30 -8.55
C VAL A 327 15.83 19.87 -9.61
N PHE A 328 15.31 20.09 -10.84
CA PHE A 328 16.11 20.63 -11.94
C PHE A 328 16.53 22.10 -11.74
N GLN A 329 15.85 22.83 -10.87
CA GLN A 329 16.18 24.21 -10.53
C GLN A 329 17.15 24.35 -9.36
N VAL A 330 17.53 23.25 -8.69
CA VAL A 330 18.50 23.28 -7.60
C VAL A 330 19.87 23.69 -8.15
N LYS A 331 20.49 24.70 -7.53
CA LYS A 331 21.80 25.19 -7.93
C LYS A 331 22.84 24.06 -7.85
N GLY A 332 23.65 23.91 -8.90
CA GLY A 332 24.68 22.86 -8.98
C GLY A 332 24.19 21.54 -9.57
N MET A 333 22.91 21.41 -9.87
CA MET A 333 22.37 20.23 -10.55
C MET A 333 22.46 20.36 -12.06
N THR A 334 22.88 19.28 -12.74
CA THR A 334 22.80 19.15 -14.21
C THR A 334 21.63 18.23 -14.56
N PRO A 335 20.57 18.77 -15.19
CA PRO A 335 19.39 17.98 -15.51
C PRO A 335 19.56 17.15 -16.79
N TYR A 336 19.01 15.94 -16.76
CA TYR A 336 18.81 15.07 -17.93
C TYR A 336 17.36 14.59 -17.92
N GLN A 337 16.73 14.53 -19.07
CA GLN A 337 15.35 14.06 -19.19
C GLN A 337 15.10 13.37 -20.52
N SER A 338 14.06 12.55 -20.59
CA SER A 338 13.64 11.92 -21.85
C SER A 338 13.36 12.95 -22.94
N GLN A 339 13.79 12.62 -24.14
CA GLN A 339 13.55 13.40 -25.37
C GLN A 339 12.22 13.01 -26.05
N GLN A 340 11.55 11.95 -25.57
CA GLN A 340 10.31 11.49 -26.17
C GLN A 340 9.16 12.46 -25.86
N SER A 341 8.24 12.63 -26.83
CA SER A 341 7.06 13.47 -26.67
C SER A 341 6.15 12.98 -25.54
N GLN A 342 5.48 13.90 -24.88
CA GLN A 342 4.50 13.60 -23.82
C GLN A 342 3.08 13.81 -24.33
N SER A 343 2.17 12.91 -23.93
CA SER A 343 0.73 13.05 -24.13
C SER A 343 -0.03 12.50 -22.93
N GLY A 344 -1.15 13.11 -22.58
CA GLY A 344 -1.93 12.69 -21.41
C GLY A 344 -1.15 12.77 -20.09
N ILE A 345 -1.30 11.76 -19.26
CA ILE A 345 -0.65 11.65 -17.92
C ILE A 345 0.58 10.73 -17.95
N ILE A 346 1.32 10.69 -19.05
CA ILE A 346 2.55 9.89 -19.19
C ILE A 346 3.72 10.63 -18.55
N GLY A 347 4.15 10.16 -17.37
CA GLY A 347 5.35 10.66 -16.71
C GLY A 347 6.62 10.14 -17.40
N ARG A 348 7.50 11.04 -17.80
CA ARG A 348 8.81 10.69 -18.38
C ARG A 348 9.91 10.85 -17.35
N TRP A 349 10.90 9.95 -17.40
CA TRP A 349 12.02 10.00 -16.50
C TRP A 349 12.75 11.35 -16.52
N GLY A 350 13.29 11.73 -15.38
CA GLY A 350 14.18 12.85 -15.19
C GLY A 350 15.27 12.47 -14.19
N LEU A 351 16.51 12.87 -14.49
CA LEU A 351 17.68 12.64 -13.66
C LEU A 351 18.38 13.98 -13.43
N ALA A 352 18.87 14.22 -12.23
CA ALA A 352 19.71 15.36 -11.91
C ALA A 352 21.06 14.86 -11.38
N GLN A 353 22.15 15.35 -11.96
CA GLN A 353 23.51 15.02 -11.56
C GLN A 353 24.09 16.13 -10.70
N CYS A 354 24.78 15.77 -9.62
CA CYS A 354 25.61 16.67 -8.84
C CYS A 354 26.82 15.93 -8.24
N GLN A 355 27.76 16.67 -7.69
CA GLN A 355 28.82 16.10 -6.84
C GLN A 355 28.30 15.92 -5.40
N ILE A 356 28.82 14.92 -4.68
CA ILE A 356 28.41 14.64 -3.28
C ILE A 356 28.57 15.87 -2.38
N SER A 357 29.60 16.69 -2.61
CA SER A 357 29.81 17.94 -1.87
C SER A 357 28.71 18.99 -2.05
N GLN A 358 27.75 18.77 -2.96
CA GLN A 358 26.63 19.67 -3.27
C GLN A 358 25.29 19.15 -2.70
N LEU A 359 25.27 17.95 -2.14
CA LEU A 359 24.12 17.37 -1.45
C LEU A 359 24.07 17.80 0.03
#